data_6d3e6ea2541c0a6bb231007b33a0c0d1
#
_entry.id   6d3e6ea2541c0a6bb231007b33a0c0d1
#
_cell.length_a   1.000
_cell.length_b   1.000
_cell.length_c   1.000
_cell.angle_alpha   90.00
_cell.angle_beta   90.00
_cell.angle_gamma   90.00
#
_symmetry.space_group_name_H-M   'P 1'
#
loop_
_entity.id
_entity.type
_entity.pdbx_description
1 polymer ?
#
loop_
_entity_poly.entity_id
_entity_poly.type
_entity_poly.pdbx_seq_one_letter_code
_entity_poly.pdbx_strand_id
1 'polypeptide(L)'
;SSHTAGAVRIGYVARKLLQESPIKAHIFFHGSFATTGIGHGTDKAVIAGLLGMQPDDIRIPDSFAYAAKENLSYEFDQIELRDAHPNTVLLELTGAKGRKLQVQASSLGGGRIMINKLDGIEVNFTAEKPTLIVHNQDQPGHVAEVTSMLAHKCVNIATMQLYRDKRGGYAVMVIETDQDIPAQALLWLEHLEGIIKVTYINLENR
;
A
#
# COMPACT_ATOMS: atom_id res chain seq x y z
N SER A 1 13.93 -5.62 15.51
CA SER A 1 14.90 -5.59 14.40
C SER A 1 14.38 -4.75 13.23
N SER A 2 15.24 -4.36 12.34
CA SER A 2 14.85 -3.59 11.15
C SER A 2 13.91 -4.37 10.21
N HIS A 3 14.06 -5.69 10.15
CA HIS A 3 13.16 -6.57 9.40
C HIS A 3 11.74 -6.56 9.98
N THR A 4 11.62 -6.60 11.30
CA THR A 4 10.34 -6.54 12.00
C THR A 4 9.65 -5.19 11.74
N ALA A 5 10.37 -4.09 11.90
CA ALA A 5 9.82 -2.75 11.66
C ALA A 5 9.34 -2.58 10.21
N GLY A 6 10.12 -3.04 9.23
CA GLY A 6 9.73 -3.00 7.83
C GLY A 6 8.48 -3.84 7.53
N ALA A 7 8.41 -5.03 8.11
CA ALA A 7 7.26 -5.92 7.92
C ALA A 7 5.97 -5.34 8.52
N VAL A 8 6.05 -4.75 9.72
CA VAL A 8 4.90 -4.04 10.32
C VAL A 8 4.45 -2.91 9.42
N ARG A 9 5.38 -2.10 8.93
CA ARG A 9 5.08 -0.96 8.08
C ARG A 9 4.43 -1.39 6.76
N ILE A 10 4.90 -2.48 6.17
CA ILE A 10 4.28 -3.04 4.96
C ILE A 10 2.81 -3.39 5.22
N GLY A 11 2.52 -4.11 6.29
CA GLY A 11 1.14 -4.44 6.66
C GLY A 11 0.30 -3.19 6.93
N TYR A 12 0.85 -2.22 7.63
CA TYR A 12 0.18 -0.97 7.94
C TYR A 12 -0.17 -0.16 6.68
N VAL A 13 0.77 0.01 5.77
CA VAL A 13 0.54 0.70 4.49
C VAL A 13 -0.46 -0.05 3.63
N ALA A 14 -0.36 -1.38 3.57
CA ALA A 14 -1.31 -2.20 2.82
C ALA A 14 -2.75 -2.03 3.34
N ARG A 15 -2.94 -1.98 4.66
CA ARG A 15 -4.23 -1.67 5.28
C ARG A 15 -4.76 -0.31 4.84
N LYS A 16 -3.92 0.72 4.84
CA LYS A 16 -4.28 2.06 4.38
C LYS A 16 -4.66 2.08 2.91
N LEU A 17 -3.92 1.36 2.07
CA LEU A 17 -4.20 1.23 0.64
C LEU A 17 -5.52 0.51 0.38
N LEU A 18 -5.87 -0.47 1.20
CA LEU A 18 -7.14 -1.20 1.09
C LEU A 18 -8.34 -0.30 1.42
N GLN A 19 -8.16 0.70 2.29
CA GLN A 19 -9.19 1.65 2.74
C GLN A 19 -10.39 1.03 3.47
N GLU A 20 -10.25 -0.20 3.91
CA GLU A 20 -11.22 -0.94 4.70
C GLU A 20 -10.47 -1.78 5.73
N SER A 21 -11.16 -2.26 6.75
CA SER A 21 -10.59 -3.25 7.65
C SER A 21 -10.37 -4.56 6.91
N PRO A 22 -9.16 -5.10 6.88
CA PRO A 22 -8.92 -6.40 6.24
C PRO A 22 -9.58 -7.51 7.05
N ILE A 23 -10.30 -8.40 6.37
CA ILE A 23 -10.93 -9.58 6.96
C ILE A 23 -10.27 -10.87 6.51
N LYS A 24 -9.54 -10.82 5.40
CA LYS A 24 -8.81 -11.97 4.87
C LYS A 24 -7.50 -11.49 4.25
N ALA A 25 -6.41 -12.20 4.57
CA ALA A 25 -5.09 -11.91 4.03
C ALA A 25 -4.39 -13.20 3.61
N HIS A 26 -3.92 -13.26 2.38
CA HIS A 26 -2.98 -14.28 1.93
C HIS A 26 -1.62 -13.62 1.76
N ILE A 27 -0.63 -14.11 2.48
CA ILE A 27 0.67 -13.49 2.62
C ILE A 27 1.74 -14.43 2.06
N PHE A 28 2.43 -13.99 1.02
CA PHE A 28 3.48 -14.74 0.35
C PHE A 28 4.83 -14.10 0.63
N PHE A 29 5.73 -14.84 1.27
CA PHE A 29 7.09 -14.39 1.52
C PHE A 29 8.04 -14.83 0.41
N HIS A 30 8.87 -13.93 -0.06
CA HIS A 30 9.89 -14.14 -1.07
C HIS A 30 11.29 -13.94 -0.49
N GLY A 31 12.26 -14.68 -1.02
CA GLY A 31 13.67 -14.49 -0.71
C GLY A 31 14.00 -14.70 0.76
N SER A 32 14.71 -13.75 1.35
CA SER A 32 15.08 -13.81 2.76
C SER A 32 13.88 -13.84 3.69
N PHE A 33 12.77 -13.20 3.32
CA PHE A 33 11.53 -13.30 4.07
C PHE A 33 10.94 -14.72 4.04
N ALA A 34 11.14 -15.47 2.96
CA ALA A 34 10.67 -16.85 2.89
C ALA A 34 11.40 -17.76 3.89
N THR A 35 12.68 -17.50 4.16
CA THR A 35 13.48 -18.29 5.11
C THR A 35 13.26 -17.86 6.56
N THR A 36 12.89 -16.61 6.82
CA THR A 36 12.72 -16.05 8.16
C THR A 36 11.29 -15.64 8.49
N GLY A 37 10.37 -15.72 7.52
CA GLY A 37 9.01 -15.18 7.65
C GLY A 37 8.15 -15.95 8.63
N ILE A 38 7.96 -17.24 8.40
CA ILE A 38 7.03 -18.06 9.17
C ILE A 38 7.74 -18.60 10.41
N GLY A 39 7.18 -18.30 11.58
CA GLY A 39 7.69 -18.79 12.87
C GLY A 39 8.85 -17.98 13.47
N HIS A 40 9.34 -16.96 12.79
CA HIS A 40 10.49 -16.15 13.22
C HIS A 40 10.17 -14.67 13.49
N GLY A 41 8.88 -14.32 13.54
CA GLY A 41 8.42 -13.00 13.92
C GLY A 41 7.99 -12.10 12.76
N THR A 42 8.45 -12.34 11.55
CA THR A 42 8.03 -11.54 10.37
C THR A 42 6.55 -11.75 10.05
N ASP A 43 6.04 -12.96 10.21
CA ASP A 43 4.63 -13.29 10.06
C ASP A 43 3.75 -12.49 11.04
N LYS A 44 4.11 -12.47 12.32
CA LYS A 44 3.42 -11.68 13.35
C LYS A 44 3.51 -10.19 13.07
N ALA A 45 4.64 -9.73 12.55
CA ALA A 45 4.84 -8.32 12.22
C ALA A 45 3.93 -7.85 11.09
N VAL A 46 3.79 -8.62 10.02
CA VAL A 46 2.88 -8.30 8.91
C VAL A 46 1.44 -8.24 9.41
N ILE A 47 1.02 -9.24 10.17
CA ILE A 47 -0.34 -9.27 10.75
C ILE A 47 -0.57 -8.09 11.67
N ALA A 48 0.41 -7.74 12.51
CA ALA A 48 0.32 -6.56 13.37
C ALA A 48 0.06 -5.28 12.55
N GLY A 49 0.81 -5.08 11.48
CA GLY A 49 0.60 -3.95 10.58
C GLY A 49 -0.80 -3.95 9.95
N LEU A 50 -1.27 -5.10 9.49
CA LEU A 50 -2.62 -5.26 8.94
C LEU A 50 -3.72 -4.95 9.96
N LEU A 51 -3.43 -5.10 11.24
CA LEU A 51 -4.33 -4.72 12.34
C LEU A 51 -4.23 -3.23 12.71
N GLY A 52 -3.36 -2.48 12.07
CA GLY A 52 -3.16 -1.05 12.34
C GLY A 52 -2.12 -0.74 13.39
N MET A 53 -1.33 -1.71 13.80
CA MET A 53 -0.24 -1.49 14.75
C MET A 53 0.96 -0.81 14.11
N GLN A 54 1.65 0.03 14.88
CA GLN A 54 2.90 0.68 14.47
C GLN A 54 4.12 -0.17 14.91
N PRO A 55 5.32 0.08 14.38
CA PRO A 55 6.50 -0.74 14.70
C PRO A 55 6.91 -0.79 16.18
N ASP A 56 6.50 0.18 16.98
CA ASP A 56 6.77 0.26 18.42
C ASP A 56 5.67 -0.36 19.30
N ASP A 57 4.65 -0.95 18.69
CA ASP A 57 3.52 -1.50 19.42
C ASP A 57 3.92 -2.75 20.20
N ILE A 58 3.65 -2.76 21.50
CA ILE A 58 3.98 -3.88 22.40
C ILE A 58 3.16 -5.15 22.10
N ARG A 59 2.05 -5.03 21.38
CA ARG A 59 1.15 -6.15 21.04
C ARG A 59 1.65 -6.99 19.86
N ILE A 60 2.71 -6.57 19.16
CA ILE A 60 3.19 -7.27 17.95
C ILE A 60 3.42 -8.77 18.19
N PRO A 61 4.08 -9.21 19.28
CA PRO A 61 4.28 -10.64 19.51
C PRO A 61 2.99 -11.44 19.65
N ASP A 62 1.90 -10.78 20.04
CA ASP A 62 0.59 -11.40 20.26
C ASP A 62 -0.41 -11.07 19.14
N SER A 63 0.06 -10.62 17.98
CA SER A 63 -0.80 -10.14 16.90
C SER A 63 -1.77 -11.19 16.38
N PHE A 64 -1.42 -12.46 16.42
CA PHE A 64 -2.33 -13.55 16.01
C PHE A 64 -3.58 -13.63 16.90
N ALA A 65 -3.41 -13.39 18.20
CA ALA A 65 -4.54 -13.36 19.14
C ALA A 65 -5.46 -12.16 18.85
N TYR A 66 -4.88 -11.01 18.54
CA TYR A 66 -5.64 -9.82 18.15
C TYR A 66 -6.34 -10.01 16.79
N ALA A 67 -5.69 -10.69 15.84
CA ALA A 67 -6.31 -11.02 14.56
C ALA A 67 -7.58 -11.85 14.74
N ALA A 68 -7.54 -12.84 15.64
CA ALA A 68 -8.72 -13.66 15.96
C ALA A 68 -9.85 -12.80 16.54
N LYS A 69 -9.54 -11.87 17.43
CA LYS A 69 -10.54 -10.94 18.03
C LYS A 69 -11.16 -10.01 16.99
N GLU A 70 -10.39 -9.58 16.00
CA GLU A 70 -10.85 -8.65 14.95
C GLU A 70 -11.36 -9.36 13.69
N ASN A 71 -11.51 -10.68 13.75
CA ASN A 71 -12.01 -11.51 12.65
C ASN A 71 -11.18 -11.39 11.37
N LEU A 72 -9.88 -11.22 11.51
CA LEU A 72 -8.94 -11.30 10.38
C LEU A 72 -8.47 -12.75 10.24
N SER A 73 -8.88 -13.40 9.16
CA SER A 73 -8.33 -14.70 8.78
C SER A 73 -7.11 -14.50 7.89
N TYR A 74 -6.12 -15.37 8.02
CA TYR A 74 -4.87 -15.23 7.28
C TYR A 74 -4.25 -16.58 6.95
N GLU A 75 -3.44 -16.56 5.91
CA GLU A 75 -2.72 -17.71 5.39
C GLU A 75 -1.34 -17.26 4.94
N PHE A 76 -0.31 -18.07 5.21
CA PHE A 76 1.07 -17.79 4.83
C PHE A 76 1.57 -18.83 3.84
N ASP A 77 2.28 -18.37 2.82
CA ASP A 77 2.95 -19.20 1.84
C ASP A 77 4.31 -18.61 1.44
N GLN A 78 5.06 -19.37 0.67
CA GLN A 78 6.31 -18.93 0.06
C GLN A 78 6.10 -18.74 -1.44
N ILE A 79 6.82 -17.80 -2.02
CA ILE A 79 6.75 -17.49 -3.44
C ILE A 79 8.15 -17.10 -3.96
N GLU A 80 8.42 -17.39 -5.22
CA GLU A 80 9.56 -16.83 -5.94
C GLU A 80 9.05 -15.75 -6.89
N LEU A 81 9.50 -14.51 -6.67
CA LEU A 81 9.15 -13.34 -7.48
C LEU A 81 10.34 -12.95 -8.34
N ARG A 82 10.10 -12.77 -9.63
CA ARG A 82 11.14 -12.39 -10.58
C ARG A 82 11.60 -10.95 -10.32
N ASP A 83 12.91 -10.73 -10.31
CA ASP A 83 13.55 -9.43 -10.17
C ASP A 83 13.12 -8.67 -8.90
N ALA A 84 12.73 -9.38 -7.86
CA ALA A 84 12.30 -8.79 -6.61
C ALA A 84 13.45 -8.68 -5.60
N HIS A 85 13.37 -7.65 -4.75
CA HIS A 85 14.26 -7.49 -3.61
C HIS A 85 14.18 -8.73 -2.69
N PRO A 86 15.29 -9.18 -2.06
CA PRO A 86 15.26 -10.36 -1.18
C PRO A 86 14.26 -10.32 -0.05
N ASN A 87 13.93 -9.12 0.44
CA ASN A 87 12.96 -8.93 1.54
C ASN A 87 11.62 -8.42 1.00
N THR A 88 11.01 -9.19 0.12
CA THR A 88 9.74 -8.85 -0.52
C THR A 88 8.61 -9.74 0.00
N VAL A 89 7.45 -9.15 0.14
CA VAL A 89 6.20 -9.83 0.46
C VAL A 89 5.12 -9.44 -0.55
N LEU A 90 4.31 -10.42 -0.92
CA LEU A 90 3.11 -10.23 -1.73
C LEU A 90 1.90 -10.45 -0.83
N LEU A 91 1.03 -9.47 -0.76
CA LEU A 91 -0.19 -9.50 0.04
C LEU A 91 -1.42 -9.52 -0.87
N GLU A 92 -2.30 -10.48 -0.66
CA GLU A 92 -3.63 -10.48 -1.27
C GLU A 92 -4.65 -10.26 -0.16
N LEU A 93 -5.32 -9.11 -0.18
CA LEU A 93 -6.21 -8.67 0.88
C LEU A 93 -7.65 -8.61 0.41
N THR A 94 -8.56 -8.95 1.31
CA THR A 94 -9.99 -8.71 1.17
C THR A 94 -10.47 -7.90 2.36
N GLY A 95 -11.18 -6.82 2.10
CA GLY A 95 -11.73 -5.93 3.11
C GLY A 95 -13.14 -6.30 3.55
N ALA A 96 -13.56 -5.72 4.66
CA ALA A 96 -14.88 -5.97 5.28
C ALA A 96 -16.05 -5.59 4.36
N LYS A 97 -15.84 -4.64 3.46
CA LYS A 97 -16.85 -4.18 2.49
C LYS A 97 -16.67 -4.79 1.10
N GLY A 98 -15.80 -5.79 0.97
CA GLY A 98 -15.60 -6.52 -0.26
C GLY A 98 -14.48 -6.00 -1.18
N ARG A 99 -13.75 -4.96 -0.79
CA ARG A 99 -12.59 -4.51 -1.58
C ARG A 99 -11.52 -5.59 -1.60
N LYS A 100 -10.85 -5.71 -2.73
CA LYS A 100 -9.71 -6.59 -2.91
C LYS A 100 -8.50 -5.76 -3.34
N LEU A 101 -7.34 -6.13 -2.83
CA LEU A 101 -6.09 -5.46 -3.14
C LEU A 101 -4.96 -6.47 -3.15
N GLN A 102 -4.11 -6.40 -4.18
CA GLN A 102 -2.84 -7.11 -4.21
C GLN A 102 -1.71 -6.09 -4.11
N VAL A 103 -0.84 -6.25 -3.13
CA VAL A 103 0.30 -5.36 -2.88
C VAL A 103 1.58 -6.17 -2.87
N GLN A 104 2.55 -5.76 -3.65
CA GLN A 104 3.93 -6.26 -3.54
C GLN A 104 4.79 -5.16 -2.94
N ALA A 105 5.47 -5.46 -1.85
CA ALA A 105 6.28 -4.50 -1.13
C ALA A 105 7.57 -5.12 -0.59
N SER A 106 8.60 -4.29 -0.46
CA SER A 106 9.91 -4.70 0.02
C SER A 106 10.32 -3.91 1.25
N SER A 107 10.97 -4.57 2.19
CA SER A 107 11.66 -3.91 3.31
C SER A 107 13.09 -3.59 2.89
N LEU A 108 13.47 -2.33 3.02
CA LEU A 108 14.80 -1.84 2.60
C LEU A 108 15.78 -1.73 3.77
N GLY A 109 15.34 -2.09 4.97
CA GLY A 109 16.13 -1.91 6.19
C GLY A 109 15.83 -0.59 6.89
N GLY A 110 16.09 -0.54 8.21
CA GLY A 110 15.81 0.66 9.01
C GLY A 110 14.34 1.06 9.11
N GLY A 111 13.43 0.11 8.92
CA GLY A 111 11.99 0.38 8.90
C GLY A 111 11.47 1.00 7.59
N ARG A 112 12.34 1.25 6.62
CA ARG A 112 11.97 1.81 5.31
C ARG A 112 11.42 0.72 4.41
N ILE A 113 10.43 1.08 3.60
CA ILE A 113 9.78 0.18 2.67
C ILE A 113 9.65 0.79 1.28
N MET A 114 9.38 -0.07 0.31
CA MET A 114 9.05 0.31 -1.06
C MET A 114 7.83 -0.49 -1.50
N ILE A 115 6.80 0.19 -1.99
CA ILE A 115 5.69 -0.46 -2.67
C ILE A 115 6.09 -0.63 -4.13
N ASN A 116 6.09 -1.87 -4.61
CA ASN A 116 6.62 -2.23 -5.93
C ASN A 116 5.51 -2.48 -6.95
N LYS A 117 4.38 -3.06 -6.52
CA LYS A 117 3.23 -3.35 -7.39
C LYS A 117 1.92 -3.16 -6.63
N LEU A 118 0.91 -2.69 -7.36
CA LEU A 118 -0.48 -2.64 -6.91
C LEU A 118 -1.36 -3.31 -7.97
N ASP A 119 -2.08 -4.36 -7.59
CA ASP A 119 -2.94 -5.12 -8.49
C ASP A 119 -2.25 -5.50 -9.81
N GLY A 120 -0.99 -5.93 -9.71
CA GLY A 120 -0.16 -6.35 -10.83
C GLY A 120 0.48 -5.22 -11.65
N ILE A 121 0.17 -3.97 -11.35
CA ILE A 121 0.77 -2.81 -12.04
C ILE A 121 2.01 -2.36 -11.29
N GLU A 122 3.12 -2.20 -12.00
CA GLU A 122 4.36 -1.69 -11.42
C GLU A 122 4.18 -0.26 -10.96
N VAL A 123 4.56 0.00 -9.73
CA VAL A 123 4.60 1.33 -9.11
C VAL A 123 5.91 1.46 -8.35
N ASN A 124 6.17 2.61 -7.76
CA ASN A 124 7.39 2.81 -6.99
C ASN A 124 7.20 3.98 -6.03
N PHE A 125 6.86 3.67 -4.77
CA PHE A 125 6.73 4.72 -3.75
C PHE A 125 6.97 4.15 -2.34
N THR A 126 7.35 5.02 -1.42
CA THR A 126 7.75 4.63 -0.06
C THR A 126 6.67 4.87 0.99
N ALA A 127 5.65 5.64 0.69
CA ALA A 127 4.61 6.10 1.61
C ALA A 127 5.15 7.00 2.76
N GLU A 128 6.37 7.51 2.67
CA GLU A 128 6.94 8.45 3.65
C GLU A 128 6.33 9.84 3.55
N LYS A 129 5.88 10.23 2.36
CA LYS A 129 5.17 11.49 2.08
C LYS A 129 3.70 11.21 1.85
N PRO A 130 2.82 12.23 1.94
CA PRO A 130 1.47 12.10 1.45
C PRO A 130 1.49 11.59 0.01
N THR A 131 0.73 10.54 -0.27
CA THR A 131 0.74 9.87 -1.58
C THR A 131 -0.67 9.75 -2.13
N LEU A 132 -0.87 10.32 -3.30
CA LEU A 132 -2.10 10.22 -4.08
C LEU A 132 -1.91 9.19 -5.19
N ILE A 133 -2.80 8.21 -5.26
CA ILE A 133 -2.80 7.18 -6.28
C ILE A 133 -4.11 7.29 -7.05
N VAL A 134 -4.02 7.61 -8.34
CA VAL A 134 -5.18 7.77 -9.21
C VAL A 134 -5.18 6.67 -10.25
N HIS A 135 -6.20 5.83 -10.23
CA HIS A 135 -6.46 4.86 -11.29
C HIS A 135 -7.40 5.51 -12.30
N ASN A 136 -6.99 5.59 -13.55
CA ASN A 136 -7.77 6.25 -14.59
C ASN A 136 -7.69 5.48 -15.90
N GLN A 137 -8.62 5.77 -16.81
CA GLN A 137 -8.50 5.31 -18.18
C GLN A 137 -7.33 6.03 -18.84
N ASP A 138 -6.56 5.30 -19.65
CA ASP A 138 -5.41 5.87 -20.36
C ASP A 138 -5.88 6.74 -21.53
N GLN A 139 -6.23 7.98 -21.23
CA GLN A 139 -6.79 8.96 -22.16
C GLN A 139 -6.18 10.33 -21.91
N PRO A 140 -6.15 11.21 -22.93
CA PRO A 140 -5.69 12.59 -22.74
C PRO A 140 -6.52 13.36 -21.71
N GLY A 141 -5.86 14.20 -20.93
CA GLY A 141 -6.50 15.17 -20.06
C GLY A 141 -6.49 14.82 -18.58
N HIS A 142 -6.43 13.55 -18.17
CA HIS A 142 -6.51 13.18 -16.77
C HIS A 142 -5.31 13.66 -15.95
N VAL A 143 -4.11 13.64 -16.49
CA VAL A 143 -2.93 14.19 -15.82
C VAL A 143 -3.12 15.69 -15.57
N ALA A 144 -3.62 16.42 -16.55
CA ALA A 144 -3.88 17.85 -16.42
C ALA A 144 -4.94 18.16 -15.35
N GLU A 145 -6.02 17.38 -15.31
CA GLU A 145 -7.08 17.52 -14.29
C GLU A 145 -6.52 17.36 -12.87
N VAL A 146 -5.72 16.34 -12.64
CA VAL A 146 -5.13 16.04 -11.33
C VAL A 146 -4.13 17.11 -10.93
N THR A 147 -3.19 17.46 -11.81
CA THR A 147 -2.16 18.45 -11.50
C THR A 147 -2.71 19.86 -11.34
N SER A 148 -3.74 20.22 -12.10
CA SER A 148 -4.44 21.50 -11.92
C SER A 148 -5.14 21.59 -10.57
N MET A 149 -5.78 20.51 -10.14
CA MET A 149 -6.40 20.46 -8.81
C MET A 149 -5.35 20.67 -7.71
N LEU A 150 -4.22 19.98 -7.79
CA LEU A 150 -3.13 20.14 -6.81
C LEU A 150 -2.61 21.59 -6.79
N ALA A 151 -2.42 22.18 -7.96
CA ALA A 151 -1.98 23.58 -8.06
C ALA A 151 -2.99 24.54 -7.41
N HIS A 152 -4.28 24.36 -7.65
CA HIS A 152 -5.34 25.15 -7.05
C HIS A 152 -5.37 25.03 -5.51
N LYS A 153 -5.01 23.89 -4.97
CA LYS A 153 -4.96 23.65 -3.54
C LYS A 153 -3.62 24.01 -2.91
N CYS A 154 -2.72 24.62 -3.68
CA CYS A 154 -1.36 24.97 -3.22
C CYS A 154 -0.57 23.76 -2.70
N VAL A 155 -0.79 22.61 -3.32
CA VAL A 155 -0.08 21.37 -2.99
C VAL A 155 1.06 21.19 -3.98
N ASN A 156 2.29 21.15 -3.47
CA ASN A 156 3.49 20.94 -4.27
C ASN A 156 3.74 19.45 -4.51
N ILE A 157 4.06 19.12 -5.76
CA ILE A 157 4.38 17.73 -6.15
C ILE A 157 5.88 17.51 -5.90
N ALA A 158 6.20 16.50 -5.09
CA ALA A 158 7.57 16.07 -4.86
C ALA A 158 8.03 15.08 -5.91
N THR A 159 7.21 14.07 -6.20
CA THR A 159 7.43 13.09 -7.28
C THR A 159 6.11 12.82 -7.98
N MET A 160 6.20 12.47 -9.27
CA MET A 160 5.05 12.07 -10.05
C MET A 160 5.47 10.97 -11.02
N GLN A 161 4.76 9.87 -11.02
CA GLN A 161 5.00 8.74 -11.91
C GLN A 161 3.67 8.31 -12.53
N LEU A 162 3.71 8.01 -13.80
CA LEU A 162 2.56 7.53 -14.56
C LEU A 162 2.89 6.14 -15.13
N TYR A 163 2.12 5.18 -14.74
CA TYR A 163 2.24 3.80 -15.21
C TYR A 163 0.99 3.41 -15.97
N ARG A 164 1.11 2.51 -16.93
CA ARG A 164 -0.04 1.93 -17.62
C ARG A 164 0.18 0.44 -17.87
N ASP A 165 -0.91 -0.31 -17.93
CA ASP A 165 -0.88 -1.72 -18.27
C ASP A 165 -0.62 -1.90 -19.76
N LYS A 166 -1.34 -1.11 -20.59
CA LYS A 166 -1.22 -1.06 -22.04
C LYS A 166 -1.80 0.24 -22.55
N ARG A 167 -1.42 0.63 -23.75
CA ARG A 167 -1.94 1.81 -24.43
C ARG A 167 -3.47 1.73 -24.55
N GLY A 168 -4.17 2.76 -24.09
CA GLY A 168 -5.63 2.84 -24.12
C GLY A 168 -6.35 1.99 -23.05
N GLY A 169 -5.61 1.31 -22.17
CA GLY A 169 -6.14 0.53 -21.06
C GLY A 169 -6.22 1.36 -19.78
N TYR A 170 -5.69 0.81 -18.70
CA TYR A 170 -5.65 1.49 -17.40
C TYR A 170 -4.31 2.17 -17.18
N ALA A 171 -4.37 3.31 -16.52
CA ALA A 171 -3.19 4.02 -16.05
C ALA A 171 -3.29 4.24 -14.54
N VAL A 172 -2.13 4.36 -13.91
CA VAL A 172 -2.02 4.68 -12.48
C VAL A 172 -1.05 5.84 -12.35
N MET A 173 -1.53 6.95 -11.78
CA MET A 173 -0.68 8.06 -11.36
C MET A 173 -0.33 7.85 -9.89
N VAL A 174 0.96 7.90 -9.58
CA VAL A 174 1.46 7.90 -8.20
C VAL A 174 2.12 9.25 -7.96
N ILE A 175 1.55 10.06 -7.09
CA ILE A 175 1.98 11.42 -6.83
C ILE A 175 2.29 11.56 -5.35
N GLU A 176 3.56 11.80 -5.02
CA GLU A 176 3.99 12.13 -3.67
C GLU A 176 4.00 13.65 -3.54
N THR A 177 3.43 14.18 -2.46
CA THR A 177 3.26 15.62 -2.26
C THR A 177 3.95 16.09 -0.99
N ASP A 178 4.24 17.39 -0.92
CA ASP A 178 4.84 18.01 0.26
C ASP A 178 3.80 18.41 1.31
N GLN A 179 2.57 18.67 0.87
CA GLN A 179 1.47 19.08 1.75
C GLN A 179 0.35 18.03 1.70
N ASP A 180 -0.48 18.05 2.73
CA ASP A 180 -1.69 17.25 2.78
C ASP A 180 -2.70 17.71 1.71
N ILE A 181 -3.47 16.76 1.18
CA ILE A 181 -4.50 17.05 0.17
C ILE A 181 -5.86 17.12 0.88
N PRO A 182 -6.61 18.23 0.71
CA PRO A 182 -7.94 18.35 1.32
C PRO A 182 -8.90 17.25 0.87
N ALA A 183 -9.70 16.73 1.78
CA ALA A 183 -10.66 15.68 1.49
C ALA A 183 -11.66 16.05 0.39
N GLN A 184 -12.08 17.33 0.32
CA GLN A 184 -12.99 17.80 -0.72
C GLN A 184 -12.38 17.70 -2.12
N ALA A 185 -11.07 17.93 -2.24
CA ALA A 185 -10.36 17.82 -3.51
C ALA A 185 -10.33 16.35 -3.99
N LEU A 186 -10.14 15.41 -3.05
CA LEU A 186 -10.17 13.98 -3.35
C LEU A 186 -11.56 13.53 -3.81
N LEU A 187 -12.62 14.01 -3.14
CA LEU A 187 -14.00 13.73 -3.53
C LEU A 187 -14.33 14.27 -4.93
N TRP A 188 -13.89 15.49 -5.22
CA TRP A 188 -14.06 16.08 -6.55
C TRP A 188 -13.40 15.20 -7.62
N LEU A 189 -12.18 14.74 -7.35
CA LEU A 189 -11.42 13.91 -8.27
C LEU A 189 -12.12 12.57 -8.55
N GLU A 190 -12.68 11.94 -7.51
CA GLU A 190 -13.41 10.67 -7.63
C GLU A 190 -14.60 10.73 -8.58
N HIS A 191 -15.22 11.90 -8.73
CA HIS A 191 -16.42 12.10 -9.56
C HIS A 191 -16.12 12.45 -11.01
N LEU A 192 -14.85 12.63 -11.37
CA LEU A 192 -14.49 12.94 -12.76
C LEU A 192 -14.66 11.72 -13.66
N GLU A 193 -15.19 11.94 -14.85
CA GLU A 193 -15.30 10.89 -15.85
C GLU A 193 -13.91 10.36 -16.23
N GLY A 194 -13.77 9.05 -16.31
CA GLY A 194 -12.51 8.40 -16.64
C GLY A 194 -11.58 8.17 -15.45
N ILE A 195 -11.90 8.70 -14.27
CA ILE A 195 -11.23 8.38 -13.01
C ILE A 195 -11.94 7.17 -12.41
N ILE A 196 -11.20 6.09 -12.25
CA ILE A 196 -11.75 4.80 -11.80
C ILE A 196 -11.72 4.68 -10.29
N LYS A 197 -10.59 5.08 -9.68
CA LYS A 197 -10.37 4.95 -8.24
C LYS A 197 -9.36 5.99 -7.79
N VAL A 198 -9.61 6.57 -6.63
CA VAL A 198 -8.69 7.48 -5.95
C VAL A 198 -8.33 6.89 -4.60
N THR A 199 -7.05 6.72 -4.34
CA THR A 199 -6.52 6.29 -3.06
C THR A 199 -5.56 7.37 -2.55
N TYR A 200 -5.76 7.79 -1.31
CA TYR A 200 -4.88 8.76 -0.68
C TYR A 200 -4.41 8.25 0.66
N ILE A 201 -3.12 8.27 0.88
CA ILE A 201 -2.52 7.92 2.16
C ILE A 201 -1.63 9.05 2.65
N ASN A 202 -1.78 9.37 3.92
CA ASN A 202 -0.89 10.26 4.64
C ASN A 202 -0.69 9.66 6.03
N LEU A 203 0.46 9.03 6.27
CA LEU A 203 0.73 8.31 7.52
C LEU A 203 0.91 9.26 8.72
N GLU A 204 1.08 10.56 8.49
CA GLU A 204 1.13 11.57 9.54
C GLU A 204 -0.26 11.88 10.10
N ASN A 205 -1.31 11.70 9.28
CA ASN A 205 -2.71 11.85 9.68
C ASN A 205 -3.23 10.52 10.24
N ARG A 206 -3.31 10.40 11.55
CA ARG A 206 -3.79 9.23 12.29
C ARG A 206 -5.30 9.21 12.42
#